data_a436ebc299c2fb54791c1ea7cdd0beb1
#
_entry.id   a436ebc299c2fb54791c1ea7cdd0beb1
#
_cell.length_a   1.000
_cell.length_b   1.000
_cell.length_c   1.000
_cell.angle_alpha   90.00
_cell.angle_beta   90.00
_cell.angle_gamma   90.00
#
_symmetry.space_group_name_H-M   'P 1'
#
loop_
_entity.id
_entity.type
_entity.pdbx_description
1 polymer ?
#
loop_
_entity_poly.entity_id
_entity_poly.type
_entity_poly.pdbx_seq_one_letter_code
_entity_poly.pdbx_strand_id
1 'polypeptide(L)'
;TKIYNCVNDWPHNNIRYWRYKIDQYQPKSPYGLDGRWRWVNVDNDSGFLSGNEDLNFFDWALSPTGNDKGEKSTFLFRSLIENPTFKVNFLTRFSDLLNTAFLPDRVQSEIAYYRDLLDYDIVNYMDRWNVNNSEKFRWYDNIKILEDFAEVRADNCWKHMRSTFDLGETAEVTLDVDDINKGHIKINTIEIDRNTPGVDSNNVYQWKGIYFKNLPITFIPIPE
;
A
#
# COMPACT_ATOMS: atom_id res chain seq x y z
N THR A 1 -1.65 -0.66 2.83
CA THR A 1 -2.78 0.12 2.28
C THR A 1 -3.22 1.21 3.24
N LYS A 2 -3.75 0.92 4.45
CA LYS A 2 -4.28 1.92 5.41
C LYS A 2 -3.32 3.09 5.69
N ILE A 3 -2.03 2.80 5.87
CA ILE A 3 -0.99 3.83 6.09
C ILE A 3 -0.76 4.68 4.84
N TYR A 4 -0.69 4.06 3.66
CA TYR A 4 -0.55 4.80 2.41
C TYR A 4 -1.74 5.73 2.17
N ASN A 5 -2.95 5.21 2.31
CA ASN A 5 -4.19 5.95 2.08
C ASN A 5 -4.52 6.98 3.18
N CYS A 6 -3.78 7.06 4.28
CA CYS A 6 -4.08 7.91 5.43
C CYS A 6 -5.50 7.71 5.98
N VAL A 7 -5.92 6.46 6.16
CA VAL A 7 -7.26 6.14 6.65
C VAL A 7 -7.39 6.51 8.13
N ASN A 8 -7.97 7.66 8.43
CA ASN A 8 -7.92 8.29 9.75
C ASN A 8 -8.82 7.65 10.81
N ASP A 9 -9.75 6.79 10.41
CA ASP A 9 -10.57 5.97 11.31
C ASP A 9 -9.93 4.60 11.61
N TRP A 10 -8.71 4.36 11.16
CA TRP A 10 -7.86 3.23 11.49
C TRP A 10 -6.66 3.72 12.36
N PRO A 11 -6.15 2.96 13.34
CA PRO A 11 -6.48 1.57 13.68
C PRO A 11 -7.49 1.40 14.83
N HIS A 12 -8.20 2.44 15.27
CA HIS A 12 -9.19 2.33 16.34
C HIS A 12 -10.52 1.72 15.86
N ASN A 13 -10.80 1.80 14.57
CA ASN A 13 -11.95 1.22 13.89
C ASN A 13 -11.50 0.49 12.62
N ASN A 14 -12.42 -0.12 11.88
CA ASN A 14 -12.15 -0.75 10.58
C ASN A 14 -10.95 -1.71 10.57
N ILE A 15 -10.75 -2.41 11.68
CA ILE A 15 -9.74 -3.43 11.84
C ILE A 15 -10.40 -4.80 11.90
N ARG A 16 -10.03 -5.66 10.96
CA ARG A 16 -10.47 -7.05 10.89
C ARG A 16 -9.29 -7.94 10.57
N TYR A 17 -9.29 -9.14 11.16
CA TYR A 17 -8.28 -10.14 10.87
C TYR A 17 -8.87 -11.54 10.98
N TRP A 18 -8.23 -12.47 10.30
CA TRP A 18 -8.62 -13.84 10.24
C TRP A 18 -7.40 -14.76 10.23
N ARG A 19 -7.61 -16.02 10.54
CA ARG A 19 -6.66 -17.09 10.29
C ARG A 19 -7.40 -18.37 9.96
N TYR A 20 -6.77 -19.25 9.21
CA TYR A 20 -7.23 -20.62 9.12
C TYR A 20 -6.99 -21.33 10.45
N LYS A 21 -8.02 -22.04 10.99
CA LYS A 21 -7.92 -22.72 12.28
C LYS A 21 -7.16 -24.02 12.11
N ILE A 22 -5.98 -24.09 12.68
CA ILE A 22 -5.12 -25.27 12.77
C ILE A 22 -4.50 -25.34 14.16
N ASP A 23 -4.10 -26.54 14.59
CA ASP A 23 -3.53 -26.74 15.92
C ASP A 23 -2.10 -26.21 16.03
N GLN A 24 -1.32 -26.29 14.93
CA GLN A 24 0.05 -25.82 14.88
C GLN A 24 0.32 -25.08 13.58
N TYR A 25 1.16 -24.03 13.65
CA TYR A 25 1.61 -23.28 12.49
C TYR A 25 2.28 -24.17 11.45
N GLN A 26 1.85 -24.07 10.20
CA GLN A 26 2.30 -24.88 9.06
C GLN A 26 2.93 -24.01 7.97
N PRO A 27 4.21 -23.63 8.09
CA PRO A 27 4.85 -22.65 7.21
C PRO A 27 4.93 -23.06 5.73
N LYS A 28 4.80 -24.35 5.42
CA LYS A 28 4.84 -24.89 4.05
C LYS A 28 3.45 -25.06 3.42
N SER A 29 2.38 -24.77 4.15
CA SER A 29 1.03 -24.80 3.59
C SER A 29 0.82 -23.66 2.59
N PRO A 30 -0.10 -23.82 1.62
CA PRO A 30 -0.51 -22.76 0.73
C PRO A 30 -0.90 -21.48 1.46
N TYR A 31 -0.78 -20.35 0.77
CA TYR A 31 -1.15 -19.05 1.35
C TYR A 31 -2.57 -19.07 1.92
N GLY A 32 -2.71 -18.59 3.14
CA GLY A 32 -3.99 -18.56 3.85
C GLY A 32 -4.27 -19.81 4.70
N LEU A 33 -3.64 -20.95 4.43
CA LEU A 33 -3.89 -22.21 5.14
C LEU A 33 -2.84 -22.54 6.21
N ASP A 34 -1.85 -21.69 6.40
CA ASP A 34 -0.70 -21.87 7.28
C ASP A 34 -0.96 -21.56 8.77
N GLY A 35 -2.17 -21.05 9.11
CA GLY A 35 -2.55 -20.68 10.48
C GLY A 35 -2.07 -19.31 10.96
N ARG A 36 -1.39 -18.52 10.13
CA ARG A 36 -1.01 -17.13 10.49
C ARG A 36 -2.22 -16.22 10.51
N TRP A 37 -2.20 -15.26 11.42
CA TRP A 37 -3.13 -14.13 11.41
C TRP A 37 -2.85 -13.20 10.23
N ARG A 38 -3.93 -12.73 9.59
CA ARG A 38 -3.88 -11.78 8.47
C ARG A 38 -4.90 -10.69 8.67
N TRP A 39 -4.49 -9.46 8.38
CA TRP A 39 -5.41 -8.33 8.30
C TRP A 39 -6.25 -8.39 7.04
N VAL A 40 -7.51 -8.02 7.17
CA VAL A 40 -8.39 -7.75 6.04
C VAL A 40 -8.36 -6.25 5.76
N ASN A 41 -8.10 -5.87 4.52
CA ASN A 41 -8.27 -4.48 4.10
C ASN A 41 -9.76 -4.21 3.87
N VAL A 42 -10.35 -3.40 4.71
CA VAL A 42 -11.79 -3.12 4.72
C VAL A 42 -12.00 -1.66 5.02
N ASP A 43 -13.01 -1.05 4.39
CA ASP A 43 -13.46 0.30 4.70
C ASP A 43 -12.33 1.34 4.62
N ASN A 44 -12.08 1.87 3.42
CA ASN A 44 -11.01 2.85 3.17
C ASN A 44 -11.55 4.21 2.74
N ASP A 45 -12.84 4.44 2.91
CA ASP A 45 -13.56 5.64 2.47
C ASP A 45 -13.10 6.92 3.17
N SER A 46 -12.54 6.80 4.38
CA SER A 46 -11.93 7.92 5.10
C SER A 46 -10.42 8.11 4.79
N GLY A 47 -9.96 7.57 3.67
CA GLY A 47 -8.63 7.80 3.13
C GLY A 47 -8.60 8.80 1.97
N PHE A 48 -7.41 9.15 1.51
CA PHE A 48 -7.19 10.09 0.39
C PHE A 48 -7.82 11.48 0.62
N LEU A 49 -7.89 11.94 1.85
CA LEU A 49 -8.50 13.22 2.16
C LEU A 49 -7.55 14.38 1.86
N SER A 50 -8.11 15.48 1.35
CA SER A 50 -7.38 16.72 1.13
C SER A 50 -6.67 17.19 2.40
N GLY A 51 -5.39 17.56 2.27
CA GLY A 51 -4.55 18.00 3.38
C GLY A 51 -3.90 16.85 4.17
N ASN A 52 -4.18 15.59 3.81
CA ASN A 52 -3.56 14.43 4.46
C ASN A 52 -2.40 13.82 3.65
N GLU A 53 -2.12 14.31 2.47
CA GLU A 53 -1.09 13.81 1.56
C GLU A 53 0.32 13.84 2.17
N ASP A 54 0.60 14.81 3.04
CA ASP A 54 1.87 14.94 3.79
C ASP A 54 1.76 14.49 5.26
N LEU A 55 0.65 13.88 5.65
CA LEU A 55 0.51 13.37 7.01
C LEU A 55 1.39 12.12 7.22
N ASN A 56 2.25 12.16 8.25
CA ASN A 56 3.05 10.99 8.63
C ASN A 56 2.17 9.93 9.30
N PHE A 57 1.63 9.04 8.50
CA PHE A 57 0.72 8.02 8.98
C PHE A 57 1.41 6.81 9.63
N PHE A 58 2.74 6.73 9.58
CA PHE A 58 3.49 5.80 10.44
C PHE A 58 3.44 6.25 11.89
N ASP A 59 3.67 7.54 12.15
CA ASP A 59 3.56 8.11 13.49
C ASP A 59 2.13 8.02 14.02
N TRP A 60 1.13 8.22 13.14
CA TRP A 60 -0.27 7.96 13.46
C TRP A 60 -0.50 6.53 13.95
N ALA A 61 -0.02 5.53 13.22
CA ALA A 61 -0.18 4.11 13.53
C ALA A 61 0.64 3.67 14.75
N LEU A 62 1.69 4.41 15.10
CA LEU A 62 2.59 4.15 16.22
C LEU A 62 2.33 5.05 17.44
N SER A 63 1.30 5.88 17.41
CA SER A 63 0.98 6.80 18.50
C SER A 63 0.77 6.04 19.81
N PRO A 64 1.51 6.37 20.88
CA PRO A 64 1.36 5.72 22.17
C PRO A 64 0.02 6.04 22.85
N THR A 65 -0.60 7.16 22.52
CA THR A 65 -1.92 7.57 23.01
C THR A 65 -3.06 7.08 22.13
N GLY A 66 -2.74 6.47 20.97
CA GLY A 66 -3.74 6.04 19.97
C GLY A 66 -4.49 7.21 19.33
N ASN A 67 -3.85 8.38 19.17
CA ASN A 67 -4.44 9.58 18.57
C ASN A 67 -5.78 9.96 19.23
N ASP A 68 -5.80 10.04 20.55
CA ASP A 68 -6.98 10.34 21.38
C ASP A 68 -8.11 9.28 21.32
N LYS A 69 -7.88 8.15 20.66
CA LYS A 69 -8.81 7.00 20.61
C LYS A 69 -8.46 5.91 21.62
N GLY A 70 -7.44 6.16 22.45
CA GLY A 70 -6.94 5.27 23.49
C GLY A 70 -5.76 4.41 22.99
N GLU A 71 -4.79 4.19 23.87
CA GLU A 71 -3.54 3.49 23.58
C GLU A 71 -3.71 2.07 22.98
N LYS A 72 -4.83 1.41 23.29
CA LYS A 72 -5.16 0.07 22.77
C LYS A 72 -5.33 0.04 21.27
N SER A 73 -5.75 1.15 20.64
CA SER A 73 -5.99 1.22 19.20
C SER A 73 -4.74 0.93 18.38
N THR A 74 -3.58 1.40 18.84
CA THR A 74 -2.27 1.22 18.17
C THR A 74 -1.41 0.12 18.80
N PHE A 75 -1.83 -0.42 19.95
CA PHE A 75 -1.04 -1.36 20.74
C PHE A 75 -0.46 -2.53 19.93
N LEU A 76 -1.31 -3.20 19.14
CA LEU A 76 -0.90 -4.39 18.39
C LEU A 76 0.21 -4.04 17.38
N PHE A 77 0.04 -2.98 16.62
CA PHE A 77 1.03 -2.58 15.61
C PHE A 77 2.33 -2.11 16.26
N ARG A 78 2.25 -1.31 17.33
CA ARG A 78 3.43 -0.90 18.11
C ARG A 78 4.22 -2.09 18.67
N SER A 79 3.53 -3.05 19.29
CA SER A 79 4.18 -4.26 19.82
C SER A 79 4.81 -5.12 18.71
N LEU A 80 4.19 -5.20 17.55
CA LEU A 80 4.75 -5.95 16.42
C LEU A 80 6.01 -5.28 15.86
N ILE A 81 6.05 -3.95 15.78
CA ILE A 81 7.22 -3.19 15.28
C ILE A 81 8.44 -3.29 16.23
N GLU A 82 8.22 -3.58 17.50
CA GLU A 82 9.32 -3.87 18.45
C GLU A 82 10.08 -5.16 18.08
N ASN A 83 9.42 -6.10 17.38
CA ASN A 83 10.08 -7.30 16.90
C ASN A 83 10.93 -6.96 15.65
N PRO A 84 12.27 -7.14 15.69
CA PRO A 84 13.16 -6.76 14.60
C PRO A 84 12.83 -7.44 13.26
N THR A 85 12.44 -8.71 13.30
CA THR A 85 12.05 -9.47 12.08
C THR A 85 10.78 -8.93 11.47
N PHE A 86 9.78 -8.64 12.30
CA PHE A 86 8.53 -8.04 11.81
C PHE A 86 8.77 -6.64 11.25
N LYS A 87 9.56 -5.82 11.94
CA LYS A 87 9.92 -4.47 11.50
C LYS A 87 10.57 -4.50 10.12
N VAL A 88 11.59 -5.32 9.93
CA VAL A 88 12.28 -5.48 8.64
C VAL A 88 11.30 -5.93 7.57
N ASN A 89 10.51 -6.97 7.82
CA ASN A 89 9.54 -7.49 6.85
C ASN A 89 8.48 -6.45 6.48
N PHE A 90 8.02 -5.66 7.45
CA PHE A 90 7.05 -4.59 7.23
C PHE A 90 7.64 -3.48 6.33
N LEU A 91 8.84 -2.99 6.67
CA LEU A 91 9.51 -1.92 5.93
C LEU A 91 9.88 -2.37 4.51
N THR A 92 10.38 -3.58 4.36
CA THR A 92 10.70 -4.17 3.05
C THR A 92 9.45 -4.32 2.20
N ARG A 93 8.35 -4.86 2.78
CA ARG A 93 7.08 -4.98 2.05
C ARG A 93 6.50 -3.63 1.66
N PHE A 94 6.63 -2.62 2.52
CA PHE A 94 6.14 -1.28 2.20
C PHE A 94 6.96 -0.66 1.06
N SER A 95 8.29 -0.83 1.08
CA SER A 95 9.18 -0.40 -0.01
C SER A 95 8.83 -1.09 -1.34
N ASP A 96 8.58 -2.40 -1.31
CA ASP A 96 8.15 -3.14 -2.50
C ASP A 96 6.86 -2.53 -3.11
N LEU A 97 5.89 -2.18 -2.27
CA LEU A 97 4.65 -1.57 -2.72
C LEU A 97 4.84 -0.14 -3.26
N LEU A 98 5.75 0.65 -2.67
CA LEU A 98 6.07 1.99 -3.18
C LEU A 98 6.78 1.93 -4.54
N ASN A 99 7.50 0.85 -4.83
CA ASN A 99 8.16 0.61 -6.11
C ASN A 99 7.24 -0.05 -7.16
N THR A 100 5.99 -0.36 -6.82
CA THR A 100 5.06 -1.08 -7.70
C THR A 100 3.64 -0.54 -7.58
N ALA A 101 2.81 -1.15 -6.77
CA ALA A 101 1.37 -0.84 -6.66
C ALA A 101 1.05 0.60 -6.23
N PHE A 102 1.95 1.27 -5.54
CA PHE A 102 1.79 2.64 -5.04
C PHE A 102 2.60 3.67 -5.84
N LEU A 103 3.12 3.31 -7.01
CA LEU A 103 3.69 4.29 -7.93
C LEU A 103 2.62 5.35 -8.30
N PRO A 104 2.97 6.66 -8.31
CA PRO A 104 2.01 7.73 -8.61
C PRO A 104 1.23 7.48 -9.90
N ASP A 105 1.92 7.22 -11.01
CA ASP A 105 1.29 6.99 -12.32
C ASP A 105 0.33 5.80 -12.29
N ARG A 106 0.69 4.74 -11.57
CA ARG A 106 -0.19 3.57 -11.42
C ARG A 106 -1.43 3.90 -10.62
N VAL A 107 -1.30 4.61 -9.49
CA VAL A 107 -2.46 4.99 -8.67
C VAL A 107 -3.36 5.97 -9.43
N GLN A 108 -2.78 6.94 -10.12
CA GLN A 108 -3.54 7.87 -10.99
C GLN A 108 -4.26 7.15 -12.12
N SER A 109 -3.62 6.16 -12.75
CA SER A 109 -4.26 5.34 -13.79
C SER A 109 -5.48 4.57 -13.27
N GLU A 110 -5.41 4.04 -12.03
CA GLU A 110 -6.56 3.40 -11.40
C GLU A 110 -7.68 4.39 -11.07
N ILE A 111 -7.34 5.57 -10.57
CA ILE A 111 -8.30 6.64 -10.31
C ILE A 111 -9.02 7.01 -11.62
N ALA A 112 -8.27 7.23 -12.70
CA ALA A 112 -8.82 7.55 -14.01
C ALA A 112 -9.73 6.42 -14.53
N TYR A 113 -9.30 5.16 -14.41
CA TYR A 113 -10.08 4.00 -14.82
C TYR A 113 -11.43 3.94 -14.11
N TYR A 114 -11.44 4.06 -12.77
CA TYR A 114 -12.70 4.01 -12.01
C TYR A 114 -13.54 5.26 -12.21
N ARG A 115 -12.95 6.43 -12.39
CA ARG A 115 -13.67 7.64 -12.80
C ARG A 115 -14.43 7.40 -14.09
N ASP A 116 -13.75 6.94 -15.14
CA ASP A 116 -14.33 6.74 -16.46
C ASP A 116 -15.41 5.63 -16.45
N LEU A 117 -15.20 4.59 -15.65
CA LEU A 117 -16.17 3.53 -15.43
C LEU A 117 -17.46 4.01 -14.79
N LEU A 118 -17.37 4.93 -13.83
CA LEU A 118 -18.49 5.43 -13.04
C LEU A 118 -19.15 6.67 -13.64
N ASP A 119 -18.48 7.39 -14.52
CA ASP A 119 -18.91 8.71 -15.00
C ASP A 119 -20.30 8.68 -15.66
N TYR A 120 -20.62 7.60 -16.38
CA TYR A 120 -21.94 7.43 -16.98
C TYR A 120 -23.05 7.24 -15.93
N ASP A 121 -22.78 6.49 -14.87
CA ASP A 121 -23.79 6.13 -13.87
C ASP A 121 -23.90 7.12 -12.73
N ILE A 122 -22.88 7.97 -12.51
CA ILE A 122 -22.87 8.90 -11.39
C ILE A 122 -24.03 9.91 -11.44
N VAL A 123 -24.42 10.34 -12.64
CA VAL A 123 -25.55 11.25 -12.84
C VAL A 123 -26.86 10.58 -12.42
N ASN A 124 -27.06 9.34 -12.86
CA ASN A 124 -28.26 8.56 -12.50
C ASN A 124 -28.32 8.29 -10.98
N TYR A 125 -27.17 8.01 -10.37
CA TYR A 125 -27.05 7.86 -8.92
C TYR A 125 -27.46 9.15 -8.18
N MET A 126 -26.94 10.28 -8.61
CA MET A 126 -27.24 11.59 -8.01
C MET A 126 -28.71 11.96 -8.17
N ASP A 127 -29.29 11.72 -9.32
CA ASP A 127 -30.72 11.99 -9.58
C ASP A 127 -31.62 11.08 -8.72
N ARG A 128 -31.27 9.80 -8.57
CA ARG A 128 -31.99 8.84 -7.72
C ARG A 128 -32.04 9.28 -6.25
N TRP A 129 -30.96 9.85 -5.74
CA TRP A 129 -30.82 10.23 -4.34
C TRP A 129 -31.07 11.71 -4.08
N ASN A 130 -31.66 12.44 -5.05
CA ASN A 130 -31.93 13.88 -5.00
C ASN A 130 -30.69 14.72 -4.64
N VAL A 131 -29.53 14.31 -5.10
CA VAL A 131 -28.29 15.06 -4.91
C VAL A 131 -28.36 16.33 -5.74
N ASN A 132 -28.22 17.48 -5.13
CA ASN A 132 -28.38 18.76 -5.82
C ASN A 132 -27.23 19.00 -6.83
N ASN A 133 -27.42 19.94 -7.77
CA ASN A 133 -26.44 20.22 -8.81
C ASN A 133 -25.08 20.67 -8.29
N SER A 134 -25.01 21.32 -7.14
CA SER A 134 -23.72 21.71 -6.54
C SER A 134 -22.89 20.48 -6.12
N GLU A 135 -23.54 19.38 -5.77
CA GLU A 135 -22.87 18.13 -5.41
C GLU A 135 -22.38 17.35 -6.64
N LYS A 136 -23.00 17.53 -7.82
CA LYS A 136 -22.50 16.96 -9.09
C LYS A 136 -21.14 17.52 -9.45
N PHE A 137 -20.88 18.81 -9.20
CA PHE A 137 -19.56 19.39 -9.39
C PHE A 137 -18.53 18.84 -8.38
N ARG A 138 -18.95 18.55 -7.14
CA ARG A 138 -18.06 17.94 -6.14
C ARG A 138 -17.51 16.56 -6.53
N TRP A 139 -18.18 15.82 -7.39
CA TRP A 139 -17.65 14.55 -7.90
C TRP A 139 -16.29 14.74 -8.55
N TYR A 140 -16.19 15.67 -9.51
CA TYR A 140 -14.94 15.95 -10.20
C TYR A 140 -13.90 16.62 -9.29
N ASP A 141 -14.33 17.51 -8.41
CA ASP A 141 -13.46 18.11 -7.40
C ASP A 141 -12.87 17.04 -6.46
N ASN A 142 -13.68 16.05 -6.07
CA ASN A 142 -13.21 14.93 -5.25
C ASN A 142 -12.25 14.01 -6.03
N ILE A 143 -12.49 13.76 -7.32
CA ILE A 143 -11.53 13.03 -8.16
C ILE A 143 -10.18 13.78 -8.19
N LYS A 144 -10.22 15.10 -8.36
CA LYS A 144 -8.99 15.90 -8.33
C LYS A 144 -8.23 15.79 -7.00
N ILE A 145 -8.94 15.72 -5.87
CA ILE A 145 -8.32 15.47 -4.56
C ILE A 145 -7.59 14.12 -4.53
N LEU A 146 -8.19 13.07 -5.11
CA LEU A 146 -7.55 11.75 -5.19
C LEU A 146 -6.29 11.79 -6.06
N GLU A 147 -6.36 12.48 -7.21
CA GLU A 147 -5.22 12.65 -8.12
C GLU A 147 -4.08 13.43 -7.46
N ASP A 148 -4.35 14.56 -6.81
CA ASP A 148 -3.36 15.38 -6.11
C ASP A 148 -2.71 14.61 -4.96
N PHE A 149 -3.49 13.83 -4.21
CA PHE A 149 -2.97 12.95 -3.18
C PHE A 149 -2.01 11.90 -3.77
N ALA A 150 -2.42 11.22 -4.86
CA ALA A 150 -1.64 10.17 -5.50
C ALA A 150 -0.30 10.68 -6.04
N GLU A 151 -0.26 11.91 -6.55
CA GLU A 151 0.93 12.53 -7.15
C GLU A 151 2.10 12.60 -6.17
N VAL A 152 1.84 12.95 -4.91
CA VAL A 152 2.92 13.24 -3.93
C VAL A 152 3.04 12.18 -2.83
N ARG A 153 2.05 11.29 -2.68
CA ARG A 153 1.96 10.40 -1.53
C ARG A 153 3.10 9.39 -1.41
N ALA A 154 3.54 8.82 -2.51
CA ALA A 154 4.65 7.87 -2.51
C ALA A 154 5.94 8.52 -1.99
N ASP A 155 6.27 9.71 -2.47
CA ASP A 155 7.46 10.47 -2.03
C ASP A 155 7.38 10.83 -0.54
N ASN A 156 6.21 11.24 -0.08
CA ASN A 156 5.99 11.53 1.33
C ASN A 156 6.14 10.26 2.18
N CYS A 157 5.64 9.10 1.72
CA CYS A 157 5.86 7.83 2.41
C CYS A 157 7.34 7.48 2.55
N TRP A 158 8.18 7.70 1.51
CA TRP A 158 9.62 7.49 1.59
C TRP A 158 10.29 8.38 2.66
N LYS A 159 9.91 9.66 2.70
CA LYS A 159 10.40 10.62 3.72
C LYS A 159 9.98 10.19 5.13
N HIS A 160 8.72 9.83 5.30
CA HIS A 160 8.15 9.42 6.59
C HIS A 160 8.74 8.12 7.10
N MET A 161 8.94 7.11 6.23
CA MET A 161 9.65 5.87 6.61
C MET A 161 11.04 6.19 7.13
N ARG A 162 11.77 7.06 6.40
CA ARG A 162 13.12 7.46 6.82
C ARG A 162 13.12 8.09 8.21
N SER A 163 12.25 9.05 8.44
CA SER A 163 12.20 9.79 9.72
C SER A 163 11.69 8.94 10.89
N THR A 164 10.60 8.18 10.69
CA THR A 164 9.98 7.40 11.78
C THR A 164 10.84 6.20 12.21
N PHE A 165 11.55 5.57 11.26
CA PHE A 165 12.31 4.34 11.55
C PHE A 165 13.84 4.53 11.57
N ASP A 166 14.31 5.76 11.46
CA ASP A 166 15.74 6.14 11.40
C ASP A 166 16.46 5.37 10.28
N LEU A 167 15.89 5.41 9.09
CA LEU A 167 16.45 4.76 7.91
C LEU A 167 17.41 5.70 7.18
N GLY A 168 18.51 5.14 6.68
CA GLY A 168 19.55 5.87 5.96
C GLY A 168 19.12 6.30 4.54
N GLU A 169 20.12 6.43 3.68
CA GLU A 169 19.92 6.73 2.26
C GLU A 169 19.31 5.54 1.52
N THR A 170 18.69 5.83 0.39
CA THR A 170 18.25 4.82 -0.57
C THR A 170 19.30 4.58 -1.66
N ALA A 171 19.21 3.43 -2.32
CA ALA A 171 19.95 3.10 -3.54
C ALA A 171 18.99 2.55 -4.59
N GLU A 172 19.30 2.79 -5.85
CA GLU A 172 18.59 2.17 -6.96
C GLU A 172 19.04 0.71 -7.10
N VAL A 173 18.09 -0.15 -7.34
CA VAL A 173 18.27 -1.57 -7.69
C VAL A 173 17.72 -1.77 -9.08
N THR A 174 18.53 -2.29 -9.98
CA THR A 174 18.11 -2.69 -11.33
C THR A 174 18.06 -4.21 -11.41
N LEU A 175 16.95 -4.76 -11.85
CA LEU A 175 16.78 -6.19 -12.15
C LEU A 175 16.72 -6.37 -13.65
N ASP A 176 17.45 -7.38 -14.12
CA ASP A 176 17.49 -7.73 -15.53
C ASP A 176 17.47 -9.25 -15.72
N VAL A 177 16.82 -9.72 -16.79
CA VAL A 177 16.84 -11.11 -17.22
C VAL A 177 17.00 -11.15 -18.74
N ASP A 178 17.79 -12.08 -19.22
CA ASP A 178 18.07 -12.24 -20.65
C ASP A 178 16.83 -12.62 -21.46
N ASP A 179 15.90 -13.39 -20.84
CA ASP A 179 14.69 -13.86 -21.51
C ASP A 179 13.58 -14.08 -20.47
N ILE A 180 12.59 -13.19 -20.46
CA ILE A 180 11.44 -13.24 -19.55
C ILE A 180 10.58 -14.50 -19.73
N ASN A 181 10.70 -15.22 -20.87
CA ASN A 181 9.97 -16.46 -21.08
C ASN A 181 10.68 -17.67 -20.44
N LYS A 182 11.86 -17.50 -19.87
CA LYS A 182 12.60 -18.55 -19.14
C LYS A 182 12.53 -18.36 -17.63
N GLY A 183 11.99 -17.24 -17.16
CA GLY A 183 11.84 -16.96 -15.75
C GLY A 183 11.84 -15.48 -15.43
N HIS A 184 11.63 -15.21 -14.17
CA HIS A 184 11.58 -13.85 -13.62
C HIS A 184 12.28 -13.78 -12.25
N ILE A 185 12.37 -12.59 -11.69
CA ILE A 185 13.03 -12.38 -10.40
C ILE A 185 11.98 -11.97 -9.37
N LYS A 186 11.98 -12.68 -8.24
CA LYS A 186 11.31 -12.23 -7.03
C LYS A 186 12.29 -11.37 -6.24
N ILE A 187 11.89 -10.13 -5.93
CA ILE A 187 12.58 -9.26 -4.99
C ILE A 187 11.76 -9.18 -3.70
N ASN A 188 12.37 -9.54 -2.58
CA ASN A 188 11.74 -9.57 -1.26
C ASN A 188 10.38 -10.29 -1.28
N THR A 189 9.28 -9.52 -1.39
CA THR A 189 7.91 -10.05 -1.28
C THR A 189 7.13 -10.01 -2.60
N ILE A 190 7.70 -9.47 -3.66
CA ILE A 190 7.05 -9.32 -4.98
C ILE A 190 7.82 -10.06 -6.08
N GLU A 191 7.10 -10.63 -6.99
CA GLU A 191 7.61 -11.19 -8.24
C GLU A 191 7.51 -10.11 -9.31
N ILE A 192 8.61 -9.87 -10.04
CA ILE A 192 8.67 -8.83 -11.08
C ILE A 192 8.38 -9.50 -12.42
N ASP A 193 7.13 -9.49 -12.80
CA ASP A 193 6.60 -10.08 -14.03
C ASP A 193 5.60 -9.16 -14.74
N ARG A 194 4.97 -9.66 -15.82
CA ARG A 194 3.98 -8.92 -16.63
C ARG A 194 2.68 -8.59 -15.88
N ASN A 195 2.41 -9.27 -14.76
CA ASN A 195 1.20 -9.10 -13.96
C ASN A 195 1.44 -8.23 -12.72
N THR A 196 2.68 -7.82 -12.49
CA THR A 196 3.04 -7.02 -11.31
C THR A 196 2.46 -5.60 -11.44
N PRO A 197 1.61 -5.16 -10.52
CA PRO A 197 1.05 -3.80 -10.58
C PRO A 197 2.14 -2.73 -10.67
N GLY A 198 2.01 -1.79 -11.60
CA GLY A 198 2.98 -0.72 -11.81
C GLY A 198 4.20 -1.09 -12.63
N VAL A 199 4.30 -2.33 -13.10
CA VAL A 199 5.31 -2.77 -14.06
C VAL A 199 4.72 -2.71 -15.47
N ASP A 200 5.49 -2.17 -16.43
CA ASP A 200 5.09 -2.19 -17.83
C ASP A 200 5.13 -3.64 -18.35
N SER A 201 3.95 -4.19 -18.66
CA SER A 201 3.81 -5.56 -19.14
C SER A 201 4.51 -5.83 -20.46
N ASN A 202 4.79 -4.80 -21.28
CA ASN A 202 5.51 -4.90 -22.54
C ASN A 202 7.02 -4.78 -22.38
N ASN A 203 7.47 -4.15 -21.27
CA ASN A 203 8.89 -3.92 -20.99
C ASN A 203 9.17 -4.12 -19.51
N VAL A 204 9.04 -5.36 -19.02
CA VAL A 204 9.22 -5.71 -17.60
C VAL A 204 10.64 -5.44 -17.15
N TYR A 205 11.63 -5.76 -17.96
CA TYR A 205 13.05 -5.58 -17.70
C TYR A 205 13.68 -4.58 -18.68
N GLN A 206 14.54 -3.68 -18.27
CA GLN A 206 15.21 -3.60 -16.95
C GLN A 206 14.33 -2.89 -15.90
N TRP A 207 13.77 -3.66 -14.97
CA TRP A 207 12.98 -3.08 -13.89
C TRP A 207 13.89 -2.34 -12.89
N LYS A 208 13.42 -1.20 -12.37
CA LYS A 208 14.13 -0.40 -11.39
C LYS A 208 13.26 -0.12 -10.18
N GLY A 209 13.90 -0.20 -9.00
CA GLY A 209 13.27 0.18 -7.73
C GLY A 209 14.28 0.81 -6.79
N ILE A 210 13.82 1.56 -5.81
CA ILE A 210 14.66 2.17 -4.78
C ILE A 210 14.45 1.48 -3.44
N TYR A 211 15.53 1.29 -2.68
CA TYR A 211 15.48 0.64 -1.37
C TYR A 211 16.44 1.30 -0.41
N PHE A 212 16.12 1.27 0.90
CA PHE A 212 17.02 1.76 1.94
C PHE A 212 18.26 0.88 2.05
N LYS A 213 19.45 1.50 2.04
CA LYS A 213 20.76 0.81 2.09
C LYS A 213 20.97 -0.03 3.36
N ASN A 214 20.28 0.33 4.45
CA ASN A 214 20.39 -0.35 5.75
C ASN A 214 19.28 -1.41 5.98
N LEU A 215 18.48 -1.73 4.95
CA LEU A 215 17.55 -2.86 4.98
C LEU A 215 18.04 -3.99 4.08
N PRO A 216 17.90 -5.24 4.50
CA PRO A 216 18.27 -6.38 3.67
C PRO A 216 17.33 -6.48 2.45
N ILE A 217 17.90 -6.88 1.32
CA ILE A 217 17.17 -7.20 0.08
C ILE A 217 17.43 -8.66 -0.26
N THR A 218 16.39 -9.38 -0.62
CA THR A 218 16.46 -10.78 -1.04
C THR A 218 16.07 -10.90 -2.50
N PHE A 219 16.87 -11.59 -3.29
CA PHE A 219 16.58 -11.93 -4.68
C PHE A 219 16.41 -13.43 -4.82
N ILE A 220 15.36 -13.86 -5.50
CA ILE A 220 15.08 -15.27 -5.78
C ILE A 220 14.77 -15.40 -7.27
N PRO A 221 15.59 -16.14 -8.05
CA PRO A 221 15.24 -16.46 -9.42
C PRO A 221 14.08 -17.46 -9.43
N ILE A 222 13.08 -17.20 -10.25
CA ILE A 222 11.91 -18.06 -10.45
C ILE A 222 11.96 -18.55 -11.90
N PRO A 223 12.30 -19.80 -12.15
CA PRO A 223 12.23 -20.39 -13.49
C PRO A 223 10.78 -20.62 -13.90
N GLU A 224 10.48 -20.50 -15.20
CA GLU A 224 9.20 -20.90 -15.81
C GLU A 224 9.04 -22.43 -15.86
#